data_e4dd80f46a7edab229afaa60160df07b
#
_entry.id   e4dd80f46a7edab229afaa60160df07b
#
_cell.length_a   1.000
_cell.length_b   1.000
_cell.length_c   1.000
_cell.angle_alpha   90.00
_cell.angle_beta   90.00
_cell.angle_gamma   90.00
#
_symmetry.space_group_name_H-M   'P 1'
#
loop_
_entity.id
_entity.type
_entity.pdbx_description
1 polymer ?
#
loop_
_entity_poly.entity_id
_entity_poly.type
_entity_poly.pdbx_seq_one_letter_code
_entity_poly.pdbx_strand_id
1 'polypeptide(L)'
;MTTIKTLPAVLLGALALATLTGSGSAHAATGGSGADQRVLSFTADVHVQANGDFTERDDEVVEALTRTGAQALNPYQQQFSTSMSTLKVLAAWIQQPDGQRVDIPRSDIYVRPVPATTGAPMYSRAKVLNVVLPHFTKGDTLHVSTLTTQFKPYFAGQYFGVWGVGVDESARDQRIVVHAPASMHLRMARRGDWQTTQSAHAGEVTFTATLAANHAHYPGSSTVDAGDFSPLFEVTSFPDWAAVGDAYYKEAKPAAAVTPLVRQVADEVAGKLHGWAAVKALYAWDSAHIRYVGLELGVGGYVPISANATLQTGYGDCKAHSTLLEALLAARGIKVDPVLINWSNGFALAPLPGLDFNHAIDYLPKYHVFLDATGEFETPGQLAIGERDKRVVVASDHSRLMRTPGAEPVHNNLHYAASLALAPDGTLTGSARMVTRGWWAWFNRMIFAEVPPAAYGRLMNQLLATSGGGSGSFQPGDPMILDQPFRTAARWTTPAYAVPGKTLSVVLPAGPYLVPSMAGTSDPVAALAAVVGPAMRRHDISTYLGEIDWQSTLTLPAGYASSYLPPDVDLHDAAGSFRYSIEAHGDSVQARYALRLNHVLYTPAQYAALRKLLLADLRAQRTPLVFHRI
;
A
#
# COMPACT_ATOMS: atom_id res chain seq x y z
N MET A 1 3.42 -11.81 -39.18
CA MET A 1 3.05 -10.55 -38.48
C MET A 1 2.70 -10.92 -37.06
N THR A 2 3.69 -10.97 -36.18
CA THR A 2 3.57 -11.42 -34.79
C THR A 2 3.47 -10.16 -33.94
N THR A 3 2.30 -9.94 -33.37
CA THR A 3 1.99 -8.83 -32.48
C THR A 3 2.90 -8.93 -31.25
N ILE A 4 3.78 -7.95 -31.10
CA ILE A 4 4.60 -7.76 -29.89
C ILE A 4 3.64 -7.39 -28.76
N LYS A 5 3.39 -8.34 -27.85
CA LYS A 5 2.79 -8.03 -26.56
C LYS A 5 3.84 -7.20 -25.80
N THR A 6 3.57 -5.92 -25.68
CA THR A 6 4.23 -5.05 -24.69
C THR A 6 4.13 -5.72 -23.33
N LEU A 7 5.24 -5.75 -22.57
CA LEU A 7 5.21 -6.13 -21.15
C LEU A 7 4.04 -5.39 -20.50
N PRO A 8 3.15 -6.10 -19.81
CA PRO A 8 2.09 -5.41 -19.09
C PRO A 8 2.75 -4.46 -18.09
N ALA A 9 2.22 -3.26 -18.02
CA ALA A 9 2.54 -2.26 -17.02
C ALA A 9 1.96 -2.69 -15.65
N VAL A 10 2.34 -3.88 -15.19
CA VAL A 10 1.93 -4.47 -13.89
C VAL A 10 2.71 -3.83 -12.74
N LEU A 11 3.69 -2.99 -13.04
CA LEU A 11 4.47 -2.28 -12.01
C LEU A 11 3.81 -1.00 -11.49
N LEU A 12 2.60 -0.66 -11.94
CA LEU A 12 1.85 0.53 -11.49
C LEU A 12 0.39 0.21 -11.13
N GLY A 13 0.10 -1.06 -10.88
CA GLY A 13 -1.04 -1.44 -10.09
C GLY A 13 -0.71 -1.29 -8.60
N ALA A 14 -0.34 -0.09 -8.15
CA ALA A 14 -0.82 0.32 -6.85
C ALA A 14 -2.34 0.21 -7.00
N LEU A 15 -2.93 -0.86 -6.47
CA LEU A 15 -4.34 -0.87 -6.18
C LEU A 15 -4.60 0.45 -5.44
N ALA A 16 -5.23 1.40 -6.13
CA ALA A 16 -6.04 2.38 -5.46
C ALA A 16 -7.17 1.55 -4.84
N LEU A 17 -6.89 0.93 -3.70
CA LEU A 17 -7.92 0.53 -2.76
C LEU A 17 -8.57 1.86 -2.37
N ALA A 18 -9.66 2.19 -3.06
CA ALA A 18 -10.60 3.15 -2.52
C ALA A 18 -11.00 2.56 -1.17
N THR A 19 -10.52 3.14 -0.10
CA THR A 19 -11.01 2.90 1.25
C THR A 19 -12.49 3.26 1.23
N LEU A 20 -13.33 2.26 1.02
CA LEU A 20 -14.77 2.37 1.23
C LEU A 20 -15.02 2.36 2.74
N THR A 21 -14.52 3.38 3.39
CA THR A 21 -14.98 3.78 4.70
C THR A 21 -16.31 4.50 4.51
N GLY A 22 -17.28 4.12 5.26
CA GLY A 22 -18.66 4.60 5.39
C GLY A 22 -19.07 5.76 4.49
N SER A 23 -20.30 5.76 4.10
CA SER A 23 -21.05 6.64 3.20
C SER A 23 -20.70 8.16 3.17
N GLY A 24 -19.47 8.52 3.23
CA GLY A 24 -18.99 9.80 2.73
C GLY A 24 -18.48 9.56 1.31
N SER A 25 -18.88 10.37 0.35
CA SER A 25 -18.39 10.32 -1.01
C SER A 25 -16.87 10.42 -1.00
N ALA A 26 -16.19 9.28 -0.80
CA ALA A 26 -14.78 9.19 -1.12
C ALA A 26 -14.72 9.31 -2.64
N HIS A 27 -14.58 10.54 -3.13
CA HIS A 27 -14.11 10.75 -4.48
C HIS A 27 -12.77 10.02 -4.54
N ALA A 28 -12.75 8.88 -5.22
CA ALA A 28 -11.51 8.30 -5.67
C ALA A 28 -10.85 9.39 -6.50
N ALA A 29 -9.95 10.14 -5.88
CA ALA A 29 -9.15 11.13 -6.55
C ALA A 29 -8.34 10.38 -7.61
N THR A 30 -8.89 10.34 -8.82
CA THR A 30 -8.12 10.00 -10.00
C THR A 30 -7.09 11.11 -10.13
N GLY A 31 -5.93 10.95 -9.47
CA GLY A 31 -4.65 11.62 -9.71
C GLY A 31 -4.60 13.09 -10.15
N GLY A 32 -5.66 13.87 -9.93
CA GLY A 32 -5.64 15.31 -10.11
C GLY A 32 -5.08 15.96 -8.85
N SER A 33 -4.00 16.72 -8.94
CA SER A 33 -3.57 17.58 -7.85
C SER A 33 -4.72 18.51 -7.45
N GLY A 34 -4.85 18.92 -6.19
CA GLY A 34 -5.84 19.90 -5.73
C GLY A 34 -5.81 21.26 -6.44
N ALA A 35 -4.93 21.40 -7.44
CA ALA A 35 -4.91 22.48 -8.42
C ALA A 35 -5.89 22.27 -9.57
N ASP A 36 -6.47 21.07 -9.77
CA ASP A 36 -7.30 20.76 -10.93
C ASP A 36 -8.80 20.93 -10.68
N GLN A 37 -9.24 20.78 -9.43
CA GLN A 37 -10.64 20.85 -9.00
C GLN A 37 -10.74 21.58 -7.67
N ARG A 38 -11.96 22.11 -7.37
CA ARG A 38 -12.30 22.72 -6.10
C ARG A 38 -13.71 22.35 -5.70
N VAL A 39 -13.89 21.77 -4.52
CA VAL A 39 -15.20 21.62 -3.89
C VAL A 39 -15.61 22.98 -3.33
N LEU A 40 -16.63 23.58 -3.90
CA LEU A 40 -17.15 24.89 -3.46
C LEU A 40 -18.07 24.74 -2.23
N SER A 41 -18.88 23.68 -2.20
CA SER A 41 -19.68 23.31 -1.03
C SER A 41 -19.99 21.82 -1.04
N PHE A 42 -20.08 21.24 0.14
CA PHE A 42 -20.60 19.89 0.35
C PHE A 42 -21.48 19.88 1.60
N THR A 43 -22.69 19.36 1.48
CA THR A 43 -23.59 19.17 2.61
C THR A 43 -24.07 17.73 2.64
N ALA A 44 -23.93 17.06 3.79
CA ALA A 44 -24.53 15.77 4.06
C ALA A 44 -25.58 15.91 5.17
N ASP A 45 -26.77 15.39 4.95
CA ASP A 45 -27.87 15.30 5.92
C ASP A 45 -28.23 13.83 6.12
N VAL A 46 -27.89 13.29 7.30
CA VAL A 46 -27.92 11.85 7.60
C VAL A 46 -28.93 11.56 8.69
N HIS A 47 -29.83 10.63 8.43
CA HIS A 47 -30.82 10.15 9.40
C HIS A 47 -30.58 8.67 9.70
N VAL A 48 -30.06 8.37 10.87
CA VAL A 48 -29.72 7.03 11.35
C VAL A 48 -30.89 6.45 12.13
N GLN A 49 -31.20 5.16 11.90
CA GLN A 49 -32.23 4.42 12.62
C GLN A 49 -31.59 3.53 13.72
N ALA A 50 -32.38 3.12 14.70
CA ALA A 50 -31.92 2.33 15.84
C ALA A 50 -31.30 0.96 15.47
N ASN A 51 -31.64 0.42 14.30
CA ASN A 51 -31.08 -0.83 13.78
C ASN A 51 -29.76 -0.64 12.99
N GLY A 52 -29.28 0.61 12.84
CA GLY A 52 -28.08 0.97 12.09
C GLY A 52 -28.32 1.30 10.61
N ASP A 53 -29.57 1.16 10.11
CA ASP A 53 -29.93 1.67 8.77
C ASP A 53 -29.87 3.19 8.75
N PHE A 54 -29.70 3.78 7.56
CA PHE A 54 -29.71 5.24 7.44
C PHE A 54 -30.15 5.71 6.05
N THR A 55 -30.54 6.97 5.98
CA THR A 55 -30.62 7.74 4.74
C THR A 55 -29.63 8.88 4.80
N GLU A 56 -28.98 9.17 3.68
CA GLU A 56 -28.02 10.26 3.53
C GLU A 56 -28.32 11.02 2.25
N ARG A 57 -28.57 12.30 2.41
CA ARG A 57 -28.70 13.24 1.29
C ARG A 57 -27.43 14.06 1.20
N ASP A 58 -26.76 13.97 0.04
CA ASP A 58 -25.59 14.75 -0.28
C ASP A 58 -25.93 15.82 -1.32
N ASP A 59 -25.53 17.05 -1.06
CA ASP A 59 -25.57 18.16 -2.01
C ASP A 59 -24.13 18.65 -2.22
N GLU A 60 -23.59 18.51 -3.41
CA GLU A 60 -22.19 18.80 -3.73
C GLU A 60 -22.08 19.79 -4.89
N VAL A 61 -21.12 20.71 -4.78
CA VAL A 61 -20.79 21.69 -5.82
C VAL A 61 -19.28 21.68 -6.07
N VAL A 62 -18.88 21.28 -7.29
CA VAL A 62 -17.45 21.13 -7.66
C VAL A 62 -17.14 21.95 -8.89
N GLU A 63 -16.10 22.79 -8.83
CA GLU A 63 -15.57 23.59 -9.92
C GLU A 63 -14.38 22.89 -10.60
N ALA A 64 -14.36 22.85 -11.92
CA ALA A 64 -13.21 22.41 -12.70
C ALA A 64 -12.23 23.58 -12.93
N LEU A 65 -11.09 23.57 -12.24
CA LEU A 65 -10.09 24.64 -12.36
C LEU A 65 -9.21 24.50 -13.59
N THR A 66 -9.09 23.30 -14.15
CA THR A 66 -8.30 22.99 -15.34
C THR A 66 -9.07 22.08 -16.29
N ARG A 67 -8.53 21.91 -17.50
CA ARG A 67 -9.06 20.93 -18.46
C ARG A 67 -8.93 19.50 -17.93
N THR A 68 -7.83 19.21 -17.28
CA THR A 68 -7.58 17.89 -16.63
C THR A 68 -8.61 17.64 -15.56
N GLY A 69 -8.91 18.65 -14.71
CA GLY A 69 -9.95 18.56 -13.69
C GLY A 69 -11.34 18.31 -14.27
N ALA A 70 -11.69 18.99 -15.36
CA ALA A 70 -12.97 18.75 -16.06
C ALA A 70 -13.05 17.32 -16.61
N GLN A 71 -11.95 16.80 -17.18
CA GLN A 71 -11.91 15.42 -17.70
C GLN A 71 -11.99 14.39 -16.57
N ALA A 72 -11.40 14.65 -15.42
CA ALA A 72 -11.44 13.76 -14.27
C ALA A 72 -12.83 13.68 -13.62
N LEU A 73 -13.62 14.77 -13.68
CA LEU A 73 -15.00 14.80 -13.20
C LEU A 73 -16.00 14.15 -14.19
N ASN A 74 -15.64 13.87 -15.42
CA ASN A 74 -16.57 13.39 -16.43
C ASN A 74 -16.23 11.97 -16.91
N PRO A 75 -17.08 10.96 -16.55
CA PRO A 75 -18.34 11.08 -15.78
C PRO A 75 -18.10 11.23 -14.28
N TYR A 76 -18.98 11.97 -13.60
CA TYR A 76 -19.09 11.91 -12.14
C TYR A 76 -19.55 10.51 -11.74
N GLN A 77 -18.90 9.91 -10.75
CA GLN A 77 -19.16 8.52 -10.37
C GLN A 77 -19.29 8.35 -8.86
N GLN A 78 -20.27 7.54 -8.47
CA GLN A 78 -20.45 7.12 -7.08
C GLN A 78 -20.75 5.62 -7.02
N GLN A 79 -20.04 4.88 -6.19
CA GLN A 79 -20.20 3.43 -6.04
C GLN A 79 -21.15 3.09 -4.89
N PHE A 80 -21.90 2.00 -5.03
CA PHE A 80 -22.76 1.47 -3.97
C PHE A 80 -22.98 -0.04 -4.17
N SER A 81 -23.46 -0.72 -3.12
CA SER A 81 -23.81 -2.14 -3.20
C SER A 81 -25.30 -2.36 -3.12
N THR A 82 -25.88 -2.98 -4.15
CA THR A 82 -27.33 -3.29 -4.19
C THR A 82 -27.76 -4.32 -3.15
N SER A 83 -26.84 -4.98 -2.44
CA SER A 83 -27.16 -5.84 -1.30
C SER A 83 -27.34 -5.09 0.01
N MET A 84 -26.97 -3.81 0.07
CA MET A 84 -26.97 -3.00 1.29
C MET A 84 -27.68 -1.67 1.13
N SER A 85 -27.66 -1.08 -0.06
CA SER A 85 -28.16 0.28 -0.27
C SER A 85 -28.76 0.48 -1.66
N THR A 86 -29.50 1.57 -1.79
CA THR A 86 -29.87 2.19 -3.06
C THR A 86 -29.28 3.58 -3.14
N LEU A 87 -28.96 4.02 -4.34
CA LEU A 87 -28.44 5.36 -4.63
C LEU A 87 -29.25 6.00 -5.76
N LYS A 88 -29.71 7.24 -5.57
CA LYS A 88 -30.50 8.00 -6.54
C LYS A 88 -29.94 9.40 -6.72
N VAL A 89 -29.88 9.89 -7.95
CA VAL A 89 -29.66 11.30 -8.23
C VAL A 89 -31.01 12.04 -8.08
N LEU A 90 -31.04 13.02 -7.21
CA LEU A 90 -32.18 13.90 -6.99
C LEU A 90 -32.19 15.06 -7.99
N ALA A 91 -31.00 15.65 -8.22
CA ALA A 91 -30.78 16.71 -9.17
C ALA A 91 -29.33 16.70 -9.66
N ALA A 92 -29.10 17.07 -10.92
CA ALA A 92 -27.75 17.29 -11.44
C ALA A 92 -27.79 18.32 -12.57
N TRP A 93 -26.91 19.32 -12.54
CA TRP A 93 -26.77 20.34 -13.59
C TRP A 93 -25.38 20.92 -13.60
N ILE A 94 -25.03 21.57 -14.71
CA ILE A 94 -23.78 22.31 -14.88
C ILE A 94 -24.12 23.80 -14.83
N GLN A 95 -23.34 24.58 -14.09
CA GLN A 95 -23.33 26.03 -14.11
C GLN A 95 -22.10 26.50 -14.90
N GLN A 96 -22.31 27.20 -16.00
CA GLN A 96 -21.24 27.77 -16.81
C GLN A 96 -20.73 29.09 -16.19
N PRO A 97 -19.51 29.54 -16.53
CA PRO A 97 -18.95 30.78 -15.98
C PRO A 97 -19.75 32.05 -16.30
N ASP A 98 -20.53 32.04 -17.38
CA ASP A 98 -21.43 33.14 -17.78
C ASP A 98 -22.77 33.14 -17.03
N GLY A 99 -22.98 32.17 -16.14
CA GLY A 99 -24.22 32.00 -15.38
C GLY A 99 -25.26 31.11 -16.07
N GLN A 100 -24.98 30.57 -17.28
CA GLN A 100 -25.90 29.66 -17.93
C GLN A 100 -25.95 28.32 -17.17
N ARG A 101 -27.20 27.84 -16.91
CA ARG A 101 -27.45 26.51 -16.37
C ARG A 101 -27.73 25.51 -17.50
N VAL A 102 -27.06 24.37 -17.46
CA VAL A 102 -27.27 23.23 -18.37
C VAL A 102 -27.73 22.04 -17.54
N ASP A 103 -29.00 21.67 -17.67
CA ASP A 103 -29.53 20.50 -16.97
C ASP A 103 -28.99 19.21 -17.63
N ILE A 104 -28.65 18.24 -16.81
CA ILE A 104 -28.14 16.94 -17.26
C ILE A 104 -29.33 16.05 -17.64
N PRO A 105 -29.41 15.56 -18.89
CA PRO A 105 -30.50 14.68 -19.33
C PRO A 105 -30.55 13.39 -18.50
N ARG A 106 -31.73 12.86 -18.25
CA ARG A 106 -31.90 11.56 -17.55
C ARG A 106 -31.21 10.39 -18.27
N SER A 107 -31.04 10.46 -19.60
CA SER A 107 -30.32 9.47 -20.39
C SER A 107 -28.81 9.40 -20.03
N ASP A 108 -28.28 10.49 -19.51
CA ASP A 108 -26.86 10.63 -19.16
C ASP A 108 -26.58 10.23 -17.69
N ILE A 109 -27.63 9.83 -16.97
CA ILE A 109 -27.58 9.32 -15.60
C ILE A 109 -27.93 7.82 -15.62
N TYR A 110 -26.95 6.96 -15.37
CA TYR A 110 -27.17 5.53 -15.43
C TYR A 110 -26.32 4.75 -14.43
N VAL A 111 -26.80 3.55 -14.09
CA VAL A 111 -26.10 2.63 -13.19
C VAL A 111 -25.64 1.41 -13.98
N ARG A 112 -24.39 1.01 -13.78
CA ARG A 112 -23.84 -0.21 -14.35
C ARG A 112 -23.09 -1.02 -13.29
N PRO A 113 -22.85 -2.33 -13.53
CA PRO A 113 -21.96 -3.12 -12.71
C PRO A 113 -20.57 -2.48 -12.65
N VAL A 114 -19.90 -2.54 -11.51
CA VAL A 114 -18.46 -2.29 -11.46
C VAL A 114 -17.79 -3.35 -12.33
N PRO A 115 -16.90 -2.97 -13.27
CA PRO A 115 -16.21 -3.94 -14.10
C PRO A 115 -15.51 -4.98 -13.23
N ALA A 116 -15.73 -6.28 -13.53
CA ALA A 116 -14.98 -7.33 -12.86
C ALA A 116 -13.49 -7.16 -13.18
N THR A 117 -12.65 -7.29 -12.17
CA THR A 117 -11.19 -7.38 -12.38
C THR A 117 -10.88 -8.56 -13.30
N THR A 118 -9.94 -8.37 -14.22
CA THR A 118 -9.57 -9.40 -15.20
C THR A 118 -9.20 -10.70 -14.48
N GLY A 119 -9.98 -11.75 -14.72
CA GLY A 119 -9.75 -13.08 -14.14
C GLY A 119 -10.64 -13.47 -12.97
N ALA A 120 -11.60 -12.60 -12.54
CA ALA A 120 -12.58 -12.93 -11.51
C ALA A 120 -14.01 -13.00 -12.08
N PRO A 121 -14.54 -14.16 -12.45
CA PRO A 121 -15.91 -14.31 -12.96
C PRO A 121 -16.92 -14.31 -11.81
N MET A 122 -16.96 -13.25 -11.00
CA MET A 122 -17.93 -13.12 -9.91
C MET A 122 -18.96 -12.05 -10.20
N TYR A 123 -20.22 -12.37 -9.93
CA TYR A 123 -21.32 -11.40 -9.92
C TYR A 123 -21.16 -10.50 -8.67
N SER A 124 -20.40 -9.42 -8.80
CA SER A 124 -20.37 -8.37 -7.80
C SER A 124 -21.74 -7.67 -7.76
N ARG A 125 -22.31 -7.48 -6.56
CA ARG A 125 -23.48 -6.62 -6.34
C ARG A 125 -23.10 -5.14 -6.29
N ALA A 126 -21.84 -4.83 -6.48
CA ALA A 126 -21.32 -3.49 -6.59
C ALA A 126 -21.78 -2.86 -7.90
N LYS A 127 -22.26 -1.64 -7.80
CA LYS A 127 -22.71 -0.82 -8.91
C LYS A 127 -22.00 0.52 -8.86
N VAL A 128 -21.86 1.13 -10.01
CA VAL A 128 -21.43 2.52 -10.14
C VAL A 128 -22.53 3.34 -10.82
N LEU A 129 -22.97 4.38 -10.12
CA LEU A 129 -23.78 5.45 -10.68
C LEU A 129 -22.84 6.32 -11.50
N ASN A 130 -23.24 6.65 -12.73
CA ASN A 130 -22.52 7.54 -13.63
C ASN A 130 -23.43 8.71 -13.99
N VAL A 131 -22.88 9.91 -13.93
CA VAL A 131 -23.50 11.13 -14.43
C VAL A 131 -22.56 11.70 -15.48
N VAL A 132 -22.91 11.56 -16.76
CA VAL A 132 -22.14 12.12 -17.87
C VAL A 132 -22.42 13.61 -17.95
N LEU A 133 -21.35 14.41 -18.07
CA LEU A 133 -21.43 15.86 -18.06
C LEU A 133 -21.27 16.39 -19.48
N PRO A 134 -22.36 16.78 -20.17
CA PRO A 134 -22.29 17.26 -21.55
C PRO A 134 -21.49 18.58 -21.61
N HIS A 135 -20.50 18.61 -22.49
CA HIS A 135 -19.65 19.80 -22.77
C HIS A 135 -18.95 20.41 -21.53
N PHE A 136 -18.79 19.65 -20.45
CA PHE A 136 -18.15 20.11 -19.22
C PHE A 136 -16.66 20.44 -19.45
N THR A 137 -16.28 21.65 -19.09
CA THR A 137 -14.94 22.17 -19.34
C THR A 137 -14.40 23.00 -18.18
N LYS A 138 -13.18 23.51 -18.31
CA LYS A 138 -12.56 24.39 -17.32
C LYS A 138 -13.45 25.61 -17.03
N GLY A 139 -13.66 25.89 -15.76
CA GLY A 139 -14.45 27.01 -15.23
C GLY A 139 -15.91 26.65 -15.00
N ASP A 140 -16.37 25.51 -15.53
CA ASP A 140 -17.73 25.02 -15.23
C ASP A 140 -17.79 24.46 -13.81
N THR A 141 -19.00 24.53 -13.25
CA THR A 141 -19.31 24.01 -11.92
C THR A 141 -20.36 22.92 -12.02
N LEU A 142 -20.07 21.72 -11.51
CA LEU A 142 -21.04 20.65 -11.35
C LEU A 142 -21.81 20.85 -10.05
N HIS A 143 -23.13 20.81 -10.13
CA HIS A 143 -24.03 20.68 -9.00
C HIS A 143 -24.68 19.30 -9.03
N VAL A 144 -24.54 18.53 -7.98
CA VAL A 144 -25.15 17.19 -7.87
C VAL A 144 -25.75 16.98 -6.49
N SER A 145 -27.00 16.47 -6.48
CA SER A 145 -27.71 16.06 -5.27
C SER A 145 -28.02 14.57 -5.36
N THR A 146 -27.62 13.80 -4.36
CA THR A 146 -27.88 12.36 -4.30
C THR A 146 -28.62 11.97 -3.02
N LEU A 147 -29.28 10.81 -3.06
CA LEU A 147 -29.90 10.18 -1.89
C LEU A 147 -29.46 8.72 -1.82
N THR A 148 -28.70 8.41 -0.78
CA THR A 148 -28.37 7.05 -0.38
C THR A 148 -29.40 6.58 0.64
N THR A 149 -29.93 5.37 0.46
CA THR A 149 -30.74 4.68 1.48
C THR A 149 -30.06 3.35 1.77
N GLN A 150 -29.45 3.23 2.94
CA GLN A 150 -28.89 1.97 3.42
C GLN A 150 -29.93 1.24 4.26
N PHE A 151 -30.30 0.06 3.81
CA PHE A 151 -31.33 -0.81 4.43
C PHE A 151 -30.71 -2.06 5.08
N LYS A 152 -29.40 -2.17 5.09
CA LYS A 152 -28.66 -3.22 5.78
C LYS A 152 -27.30 -2.68 6.23
N PRO A 153 -27.08 -2.49 7.54
CA PRO A 153 -25.79 -2.10 8.07
C PRO A 153 -24.77 -3.25 7.94
N TYR A 154 -23.47 -2.96 7.99
CA TYR A 154 -22.42 -3.99 8.01
C TYR A 154 -22.56 -4.89 9.25
N PHE A 155 -22.87 -4.29 10.39
CA PHE A 155 -23.13 -5.00 11.66
C PHE A 155 -24.44 -4.50 12.24
N ALA A 156 -25.36 -5.43 12.53
CA ALA A 156 -26.69 -5.12 13.02
C ALA A 156 -26.65 -4.24 14.29
N GLY A 157 -27.40 -3.14 14.27
CA GLY A 157 -27.49 -2.20 15.38
C GLY A 157 -26.28 -1.26 15.51
N GLN A 158 -25.32 -1.30 14.57
CA GLN A 158 -24.15 -0.44 14.57
C GLN A 158 -24.19 0.58 13.43
N TYR A 159 -23.70 1.76 13.71
CA TYR A 159 -23.52 2.84 12.75
C TYR A 159 -22.10 3.40 12.85
N PHE A 160 -21.51 3.70 11.71
CA PHE A 160 -20.27 4.44 11.57
C PHE A 160 -20.35 5.32 10.32
N GLY A 161 -20.03 6.60 10.47
CA GLY A 161 -19.93 7.57 9.39
C GLY A 161 -18.65 8.36 9.51
N VAL A 162 -17.98 8.62 8.37
CA VAL A 162 -16.78 9.43 8.27
C VAL A 162 -16.86 10.36 7.06
N TRP A 163 -16.54 11.62 7.26
CA TRP A 163 -16.46 12.65 6.22
C TRP A 163 -15.12 13.34 6.34
N GLY A 164 -14.35 13.34 5.26
CA GLY A 164 -13.01 13.89 5.22
C GLY A 164 -12.78 14.76 4.01
N VAL A 165 -11.76 15.61 4.09
CA VAL A 165 -11.25 16.38 2.95
C VAL A 165 -9.77 16.06 2.80
N GLY A 166 -9.36 15.61 1.62
CA GLY A 166 -7.95 15.32 1.35
C GLY A 166 -7.07 16.55 1.56
N VAL A 167 -5.87 16.35 2.10
CA VAL A 167 -4.93 17.48 2.28
C VAL A 167 -4.51 18.12 0.97
N ASP A 168 -4.60 17.40 -0.13
CA ASP A 168 -4.35 17.86 -1.49
C ASP A 168 -5.61 18.37 -2.20
N GLU A 169 -6.76 18.40 -1.50
CA GLU A 169 -8.01 18.93 -2.00
C GLU A 169 -8.23 20.37 -1.56
N SER A 170 -8.66 21.22 -2.48
CA SER A 170 -9.20 22.55 -2.16
C SER A 170 -10.70 22.44 -1.93
N ALA A 171 -11.15 22.72 -0.73
CA ALA A 171 -12.57 22.65 -0.35
C ALA A 171 -13.02 23.87 0.43
N ARG A 172 -14.31 24.21 0.33
CA ARG A 172 -14.98 25.28 1.09
C ARG A 172 -16.35 24.78 1.57
N ASP A 173 -16.90 25.47 2.56
CA ASP A 173 -18.28 25.34 3.01
C ASP A 173 -18.77 23.90 3.17
N GLN A 174 -18.01 23.09 3.91
CA GLN A 174 -18.41 21.73 4.25
C GLN A 174 -19.36 21.75 5.45
N ARG A 175 -20.49 21.03 5.38
CA ARG A 175 -21.46 20.91 6.45
C ARG A 175 -22.03 19.49 6.52
N ILE A 176 -21.85 18.84 7.66
CA ILE A 176 -22.38 17.50 7.93
C ILE A 176 -23.36 17.59 9.09
N VAL A 177 -24.54 17.01 8.95
CA VAL A 177 -25.56 16.90 10.00
C VAL A 177 -25.95 15.43 10.14
N VAL A 178 -25.83 14.88 11.35
CA VAL A 178 -26.20 13.49 11.64
C VAL A 178 -27.26 13.47 12.73
N HIS A 179 -28.42 12.95 12.38
CA HIS A 179 -29.57 12.74 13.27
C HIS A 179 -29.65 11.26 13.67
N ALA A 180 -29.81 10.97 14.95
CA ALA A 180 -29.91 9.60 15.43
C ALA A 180 -30.75 9.49 16.71
N PRO A 181 -31.38 8.33 16.99
CA PRO A 181 -31.98 8.07 18.29
C PRO A 181 -30.94 8.15 19.40
N ALA A 182 -31.23 8.85 20.49
CA ALA A 182 -30.33 8.99 21.63
C ALA A 182 -29.95 7.62 22.24
N SER A 183 -30.81 6.59 22.09
CA SER A 183 -30.56 5.22 22.53
C SER A 183 -29.39 4.52 21.83
N MET A 184 -28.92 5.03 20.68
CA MET A 184 -27.76 4.49 19.98
C MET A 184 -26.42 4.92 20.62
N HIS A 185 -26.43 5.89 21.53
CA HIS A 185 -25.23 6.38 22.24
C HIS A 185 -24.10 6.78 21.29
N LEU A 186 -24.45 7.42 20.16
CA LEU A 186 -23.43 7.83 19.19
C LEU A 186 -22.46 8.82 19.81
N ARG A 187 -21.21 8.71 19.39
CA ARG A 187 -20.11 9.63 19.74
C ARG A 187 -19.54 10.25 18.48
N MET A 188 -19.02 11.45 18.57
CA MET A 188 -18.34 12.13 17.49
C MET A 188 -16.90 12.45 17.84
N ALA A 189 -16.04 12.52 16.82
CA ALA A 189 -14.69 13.07 16.91
C ALA A 189 -14.35 13.82 15.62
N ARG A 190 -13.27 14.62 15.70
CA ARG A 190 -12.76 15.36 14.56
C ARG A 190 -11.24 15.43 14.57
N ARG A 191 -10.67 15.65 13.40
CA ARG A 191 -9.28 16.04 13.19
C ARG A 191 -9.23 17.24 12.24
N GLY A 192 -8.30 18.16 12.47
CA GLY A 192 -8.20 19.41 11.70
C GLY A 192 -9.22 20.46 12.16
N ASP A 193 -9.53 21.40 11.28
CA ASP A 193 -10.24 22.64 11.60
C ASP A 193 -11.77 22.54 11.62
N TRP A 194 -12.32 21.32 11.61
CA TRP A 194 -13.75 21.11 11.75
C TRP A 194 -14.26 21.73 13.07
N GLN A 195 -15.38 22.48 12.98
CA GLN A 195 -16.13 22.97 14.13
C GLN A 195 -17.33 22.05 14.35
N THR A 196 -17.55 21.63 15.59
CA THR A 196 -18.59 20.64 15.89
C THR A 196 -19.53 21.12 16.98
N THR A 197 -20.81 20.81 16.86
CA THR A 197 -21.83 21.02 17.90
C THR A 197 -22.67 19.75 18.06
N GLN A 198 -23.26 19.60 19.24
CA GLN A 198 -24.21 18.53 19.55
C GLN A 198 -25.42 19.12 20.25
N SER A 199 -26.60 18.67 19.87
CA SER A 199 -27.85 18.97 20.56
C SER A 199 -28.67 17.69 20.75
N ALA A 200 -29.56 17.70 21.74
CA ALA A 200 -30.49 16.60 21.98
C ALA A 200 -31.90 17.16 22.21
N HIS A 201 -32.86 16.61 21.52
CA HIS A 201 -34.29 17.02 21.67
C HIS A 201 -35.18 15.82 21.40
N ALA A 202 -36.22 15.63 22.23
CA ALA A 202 -37.29 14.64 22.05
C ALA A 202 -36.78 13.19 21.77
N GLY A 203 -35.69 12.78 22.40
CA GLY A 203 -35.12 11.43 22.24
C GLY A 203 -34.24 11.25 21.00
N GLU A 204 -33.97 12.32 20.27
CA GLU A 204 -33.00 12.38 19.16
C GLU A 204 -31.75 13.16 19.57
N VAL A 205 -30.59 12.75 19.08
CA VAL A 205 -29.34 13.50 19.14
C VAL A 205 -28.97 13.96 17.72
N THR A 206 -28.55 15.21 17.61
CA THR A 206 -28.06 15.79 16.35
C THR A 206 -26.62 16.24 16.51
N PHE A 207 -25.73 15.75 15.66
CA PHE A 207 -24.36 16.19 15.54
C PHE A 207 -24.23 17.07 14.29
N THR A 208 -23.59 18.22 14.44
CA THR A 208 -23.31 19.10 13.29
C THR A 208 -21.80 19.37 13.26
N ALA A 209 -21.21 19.20 12.08
CA ALA A 209 -19.83 19.54 11.81
C ALA A 209 -19.75 20.50 10.62
N THR A 210 -18.89 21.52 10.71
CA THR A 210 -18.65 22.48 9.62
C THR A 210 -17.16 22.70 9.44
N LEU A 211 -16.72 22.80 8.18
CA LEU A 211 -15.35 23.18 7.81
C LEU A 211 -15.44 24.31 6.77
N ALA A 212 -14.99 25.51 7.15
CA ALA A 212 -15.11 26.69 6.30
C ALA A 212 -14.21 26.62 5.06
N ALA A 213 -13.00 26.10 5.20
CA ALA A 213 -12.07 25.92 4.09
C ALA A 213 -11.00 24.87 4.40
N ASN A 214 -10.53 24.19 3.35
CA ASN A 214 -9.29 23.43 3.31
C ASN A 214 -8.46 23.91 2.12
N HIS A 215 -7.17 24.18 2.35
CA HIS A 215 -6.24 24.60 1.32
C HIS A 215 -5.34 23.44 0.93
N ALA A 216 -5.45 23.03 -0.34
CA ALA A 216 -4.64 21.95 -0.88
C ALA A 216 -3.14 22.20 -0.69
N HIS A 217 -2.42 21.18 -0.20
CA HIS A 217 -0.96 21.19 -0.17
C HIS A 217 -0.43 19.78 -0.41
N TYR A 218 0.69 19.69 -1.12
CA TYR A 218 1.35 18.41 -1.37
C TYR A 218 2.27 18.04 -0.20
N PRO A 219 2.04 16.90 0.46
CA PRO A 219 2.79 16.52 1.67
C PRO A 219 4.23 16.04 1.39
N GLY A 220 4.57 15.78 0.12
CA GLY A 220 5.88 15.30 -0.31
C GLY A 220 5.98 13.78 -0.44
N SER A 221 7.02 13.32 -1.14
CA SER A 221 7.28 11.89 -1.35
C SER A 221 7.54 11.15 -0.05
N SER A 222 7.17 9.88 0.01
CA SER A 222 7.36 8.99 1.18
C SER A 222 6.66 9.44 2.47
N THR A 223 5.78 10.44 2.41
CA THR A 223 4.87 10.76 3.51
C THR A 223 3.88 9.63 3.70
N VAL A 224 3.47 9.37 4.94
CA VAL A 224 2.37 8.43 5.24
C VAL A 224 1.10 8.83 4.49
N ASP A 225 0.14 7.92 4.39
CA ASP A 225 -1.11 8.18 3.69
C ASP A 225 -1.84 9.39 4.28
N ALA A 226 -2.46 10.15 3.41
CA ALA A 226 -3.20 11.35 3.78
C ALA A 226 -4.28 11.06 4.84
N GLY A 227 -4.84 9.86 4.86
CA GLY A 227 -5.76 9.39 5.88
C GLY A 227 -5.25 9.55 7.32
N ASP A 228 -3.93 9.52 7.55
CA ASP A 228 -3.35 9.68 8.89
C ASP A 228 -3.44 11.11 9.45
N PHE A 229 -3.56 12.12 8.58
CA PHE A 229 -3.49 13.53 8.99
C PHE A 229 -4.48 14.48 8.30
N SER A 230 -5.22 14.03 7.29
CA SER A 230 -6.28 14.84 6.64
C SER A 230 -7.36 15.27 7.63
N PRO A 231 -7.97 16.45 7.44
CA PRO A 231 -9.13 16.85 8.20
C PRO A 231 -10.28 15.86 8.03
N LEU A 232 -10.89 15.43 9.14
CA LEU A 232 -12.04 14.52 9.13
C LEU A 232 -13.00 14.81 10.28
N PHE A 233 -14.25 14.37 10.09
CA PHE A 233 -15.29 14.30 11.10
C PHE A 233 -15.86 12.89 11.11
N GLU A 234 -16.07 12.32 12.30
CA GLU A 234 -16.53 10.96 12.50
C GLU A 234 -17.65 10.87 13.51
N VAL A 235 -18.55 9.91 13.30
CA VAL A 235 -19.62 9.54 14.23
C VAL A 235 -19.70 8.02 14.29
N THR A 236 -19.77 7.45 15.51
CA THR A 236 -19.85 5.99 15.69
C THR A 236 -20.72 5.59 16.87
N SER A 237 -21.33 4.40 16.77
CA SER A 237 -21.98 3.70 17.87
C SER A 237 -21.04 2.73 18.60
N PHE A 238 -19.90 2.36 18.00
CA PHE A 238 -18.96 1.43 18.64
C PHE A 238 -18.32 2.06 19.88
N PRO A 239 -18.41 1.40 21.07
CA PRO A 239 -17.83 1.94 22.29
C PRO A 239 -16.29 1.97 22.28
N ASP A 240 -15.65 1.00 21.62
CA ASP A 240 -14.20 0.87 21.49
C ASP A 240 -13.82 -0.04 20.31
N TRP A 241 -12.53 -0.17 20.06
CA TRP A 241 -12.02 -1.02 18.99
C TRP A 241 -12.21 -2.52 19.23
N ALA A 242 -12.33 -2.97 20.49
CA ALA A 242 -12.65 -4.35 20.79
C ALA A 242 -14.06 -4.71 20.32
N ALA A 243 -15.03 -3.80 20.49
CA ALA A 243 -16.40 -4.00 20.00
C ALA A 243 -16.47 -4.11 18.46
N VAL A 244 -15.58 -3.45 17.71
CA VAL A 244 -15.45 -3.66 16.25
C VAL A 244 -14.99 -5.10 15.97
N GLY A 245 -13.98 -5.57 16.69
CA GLY A 245 -13.48 -6.94 16.59
C GLY A 245 -14.53 -7.98 16.95
N ASP A 246 -15.29 -7.76 18.02
CA ASP A 246 -16.37 -8.67 18.46
C ASP A 246 -17.48 -8.75 17.41
N ALA A 247 -17.87 -7.61 16.83
CA ALA A 247 -18.87 -7.56 15.74
C ALA A 247 -18.38 -8.32 14.50
N TYR A 248 -17.11 -8.14 14.11
CA TYR A 248 -16.51 -8.88 13.01
C TYR A 248 -16.43 -10.38 13.29
N TYR A 249 -15.92 -10.77 14.46
CA TYR A 249 -15.71 -12.17 14.83
C TYR A 249 -17.02 -12.96 14.87
N LYS A 250 -18.10 -12.34 15.34
CA LYS A 250 -19.44 -12.93 15.35
C LYS A 250 -19.88 -13.38 13.95
N GLU A 251 -19.61 -12.59 12.94
CA GLU A 251 -19.95 -12.89 11.56
C GLU A 251 -18.92 -13.81 10.87
N ALA A 252 -17.64 -13.69 11.21
CA ALA A 252 -16.56 -14.44 10.58
C ALA A 252 -16.42 -15.89 11.13
N LYS A 253 -16.58 -16.10 12.42
CA LYS A 253 -16.41 -17.41 13.08
C LYS A 253 -17.19 -18.58 12.43
N PRO A 254 -18.46 -18.44 12.02
CA PRO A 254 -19.17 -19.52 11.33
C PRO A 254 -18.57 -19.90 9.99
N ALA A 255 -17.92 -18.96 9.29
CA ALA A 255 -17.30 -19.18 7.99
C ALA A 255 -16.02 -20.04 8.10
N ALA A 256 -15.32 -20.03 9.23
CA ALA A 256 -14.13 -20.84 9.52
C ALA A 256 -14.44 -22.26 10.04
N ALA A 257 -15.65 -22.78 9.81
CA ALA A 257 -16.04 -24.10 10.26
C ALA A 257 -15.18 -25.21 9.64
N VAL A 258 -14.70 -26.15 10.47
CA VAL A 258 -13.94 -27.33 10.03
C VAL A 258 -14.89 -28.38 9.42
N THR A 259 -15.11 -28.30 8.11
CA THR A 259 -15.90 -29.27 7.37
C THR A 259 -15.09 -30.54 7.05
N PRO A 260 -15.72 -31.63 6.57
CA PRO A 260 -15.00 -32.81 6.08
C PRO A 260 -13.96 -32.47 4.98
N LEU A 261 -14.30 -31.58 4.04
CA LEU A 261 -13.38 -31.14 2.99
C LEU A 261 -12.19 -30.37 3.55
N VAL A 262 -12.42 -29.42 4.46
CA VAL A 262 -11.34 -28.68 5.15
C VAL A 262 -10.40 -29.64 5.89
N ARG A 263 -10.96 -30.62 6.61
CA ARG A 263 -10.17 -31.62 7.34
C ARG A 263 -9.34 -32.47 6.38
N GLN A 264 -9.95 -32.96 5.28
CA GLN A 264 -9.25 -33.73 4.27
C GLN A 264 -8.04 -32.96 3.72
N VAL A 265 -8.22 -31.72 3.28
CA VAL A 265 -7.12 -30.88 2.75
C VAL A 265 -6.05 -30.65 3.83
N ALA A 266 -6.45 -30.34 5.06
CA ALA A 266 -5.50 -30.14 6.15
C ALA A 266 -4.66 -31.39 6.46
N ASP A 267 -5.27 -32.57 6.39
CA ASP A 267 -4.59 -33.86 6.62
C ASP A 267 -3.69 -34.25 5.44
N GLU A 268 -4.11 -34.02 4.20
CA GLU A 268 -3.31 -34.27 3.01
C GLU A 268 -2.07 -33.37 2.95
N VAL A 269 -2.22 -32.08 3.23
CA VAL A 269 -1.14 -31.07 3.17
C VAL A 269 -0.17 -31.21 4.35
N ALA A 270 -0.69 -31.27 5.55
CA ALA A 270 0.17 -31.33 6.74
C ALA A 270 0.72 -32.74 7.01
N GLY A 271 0.02 -33.81 6.58
CA GLY A 271 0.45 -35.20 6.76
C GLY A 271 0.86 -35.49 8.21
N LYS A 272 2.12 -35.88 8.41
CA LYS A 272 2.72 -36.14 9.74
C LYS A 272 3.31 -34.89 10.42
N LEU A 273 3.23 -33.73 9.78
CA LEU A 273 3.76 -32.50 10.36
C LEU A 273 2.88 -32.01 11.51
N HIS A 274 3.50 -31.45 12.55
CA HIS A 274 2.84 -30.88 13.72
C HIS A 274 3.42 -29.52 14.08
N GLY A 275 2.69 -28.74 14.87
CA GLY A 275 3.15 -27.45 15.39
C GLY A 275 3.51 -26.48 14.27
N TRP A 276 4.63 -25.78 14.41
CA TRP A 276 5.06 -24.77 13.43
C TRP A 276 5.34 -25.33 12.02
N ALA A 277 5.75 -26.60 11.93
CA ALA A 277 5.95 -27.25 10.61
C ALA A 277 4.63 -27.41 9.86
N ALA A 278 3.55 -27.79 10.57
CA ALA A 278 2.20 -27.86 9.98
C ALA A 278 1.68 -26.45 9.60
N VAL A 279 1.95 -25.43 10.42
CA VAL A 279 1.60 -24.03 10.09
C VAL A 279 2.25 -23.63 8.76
N LYS A 280 3.56 -23.84 8.60
CA LYS A 280 4.27 -23.48 7.37
C LYS A 280 3.71 -24.20 6.13
N ALA A 281 3.41 -25.49 6.25
CA ALA A 281 2.88 -26.28 5.15
C ALA A 281 1.49 -25.79 4.71
N LEU A 282 0.58 -25.56 5.65
CA LEU A 282 -0.78 -25.10 5.37
C LEU A 282 -0.80 -23.66 4.86
N TYR A 283 0.01 -22.79 5.41
CA TYR A 283 0.22 -21.44 4.91
C TYR A 283 0.71 -21.41 3.46
N ALA A 284 1.78 -22.14 3.15
CA ALA A 284 2.34 -22.20 1.81
C ALA A 284 1.36 -22.82 0.80
N TRP A 285 0.54 -23.78 1.27
CA TRP A 285 -0.50 -24.38 0.42
C TRP A 285 -1.60 -23.37 0.10
N ASP A 286 -2.15 -22.67 1.09
CA ASP A 286 -3.19 -21.65 0.90
C ASP A 286 -2.70 -20.56 -0.07
N SER A 287 -1.55 -19.98 0.22
CA SER A 287 -0.90 -18.93 -0.56
C SER A 287 -0.64 -19.33 -2.04
N ALA A 288 -0.35 -20.61 -2.31
CA ALA A 288 -0.06 -21.10 -3.66
C ALA A 288 -1.27 -21.61 -4.44
N HIS A 289 -2.34 -22.07 -3.76
CA HIS A 289 -3.47 -22.76 -4.39
C HIS A 289 -4.75 -21.93 -4.45
N ILE A 290 -4.88 -20.93 -3.60
CA ILE A 290 -6.04 -20.04 -3.60
C ILE A 290 -5.65 -18.73 -4.27
N ARG A 291 -6.28 -18.43 -5.40
CA ARG A 291 -6.01 -17.20 -6.14
C ARG A 291 -6.64 -16.00 -5.43
N TYR A 292 -5.86 -14.97 -5.17
CA TYR A 292 -6.38 -13.72 -4.61
C TYR A 292 -7.29 -12.98 -5.61
N VAL A 293 -8.48 -12.63 -5.15
CA VAL A 293 -9.48 -11.84 -5.91
C VAL A 293 -10.17 -10.90 -4.94
N GLY A 294 -9.96 -9.59 -5.08
CA GLY A 294 -10.60 -8.58 -4.22
C GLY A 294 -12.12 -8.59 -4.33
N LEU A 295 -12.82 -8.74 -3.20
CA LEU A 295 -14.28 -8.75 -3.08
C LEU A 295 -14.73 -7.64 -2.09
N GLU A 296 -14.57 -6.40 -2.47
CA GLU A 296 -14.51 -5.28 -1.52
C GLU A 296 -15.85 -4.56 -1.27
N LEU A 297 -16.93 -4.87 -2.00
CA LEU A 297 -18.17 -4.11 -1.91
C LEU A 297 -19.35 -4.91 -1.39
N GLY A 298 -20.13 -4.27 -0.50
CA GLY A 298 -21.35 -4.83 0.10
C GLY A 298 -21.08 -5.63 1.37
N VAL A 299 -21.98 -6.55 1.71
CA VAL A 299 -21.84 -7.42 2.91
C VAL A 299 -20.51 -8.18 2.88
N GLY A 300 -20.06 -8.62 1.69
CA GLY A 300 -18.74 -9.22 1.49
C GLY A 300 -17.57 -8.29 1.76
N GLY A 301 -17.78 -6.97 1.96
CA GLY A 301 -16.73 -6.05 2.38
C GLY A 301 -16.15 -6.41 3.75
N TYR A 302 -16.98 -6.95 4.66
CA TYR A 302 -16.55 -7.36 6.01
C TYR A 302 -16.85 -8.83 6.33
N VAL A 303 -17.89 -9.43 5.79
CA VAL A 303 -18.26 -10.82 6.08
C VAL A 303 -17.57 -11.76 5.10
N PRO A 304 -16.71 -12.69 5.57
CA PRO A 304 -16.00 -13.61 4.70
C PRO A 304 -16.93 -14.68 4.10
N ILE A 305 -16.57 -15.19 2.93
CA ILE A 305 -17.12 -16.46 2.42
C ILE A 305 -16.56 -17.63 3.25
N SER A 306 -17.28 -18.75 3.28
CA SER A 306 -16.84 -19.90 4.10
C SER A 306 -15.56 -20.53 3.56
N ALA A 307 -14.72 -21.08 4.45
CA ALA A 307 -13.53 -21.86 4.10
C ALA A 307 -13.84 -22.98 3.09
N ASN A 308 -14.99 -23.66 3.26
CA ASN A 308 -15.44 -24.68 2.32
C ASN A 308 -15.73 -24.14 0.92
N ALA A 309 -16.35 -22.97 0.82
CA ALA A 309 -16.60 -22.32 -0.47
C ALA A 309 -15.29 -21.86 -1.13
N THR A 310 -14.35 -21.32 -0.36
CA THR A 310 -13.02 -20.95 -0.85
C THR A 310 -12.29 -22.16 -1.45
N LEU A 311 -12.31 -23.32 -0.77
CA LEU A 311 -11.72 -24.57 -1.29
C LEU A 311 -12.40 -25.04 -2.59
N GLN A 312 -13.72 -24.93 -2.68
CA GLN A 312 -14.47 -25.34 -3.86
C GLN A 312 -14.25 -24.44 -5.07
N THR A 313 -14.06 -23.16 -4.85
CA THR A 313 -13.90 -22.16 -5.93
C THR A 313 -12.44 -21.96 -6.33
N GLY A 314 -11.48 -22.19 -5.42
CA GLY A 314 -10.04 -21.98 -5.63
C GLY A 314 -9.64 -20.50 -5.69
N TYR A 315 -10.50 -19.59 -5.18
CA TYR A 315 -10.18 -18.16 -5.09
C TYR A 315 -10.92 -17.48 -3.92
N GLY A 316 -10.39 -16.35 -3.46
CA GLY A 316 -10.97 -15.54 -2.42
C GLY A 316 -10.25 -14.21 -2.24
N ASP A 317 -10.83 -13.34 -1.39
CA ASP A 317 -10.16 -12.12 -0.94
C ASP A 317 -9.35 -12.38 0.35
N CYS A 318 -8.81 -11.31 0.97
CA CYS A 318 -8.04 -11.42 2.21
C CYS A 318 -8.81 -12.14 3.32
N LYS A 319 -10.10 -11.85 3.48
CA LYS A 319 -10.94 -12.50 4.49
C LYS A 319 -11.15 -13.99 4.21
N ALA A 320 -11.26 -14.36 2.93
CA ALA A 320 -11.41 -15.75 2.52
C ALA A 320 -10.14 -16.57 2.77
N HIS A 321 -8.96 -15.99 2.51
CA HIS A 321 -7.66 -16.60 2.86
C HIS A 321 -7.51 -16.77 4.37
N SER A 322 -7.72 -15.68 5.15
CA SER A 322 -7.67 -15.75 6.62
C SER A 322 -8.64 -16.80 7.18
N THR A 323 -9.90 -16.80 6.72
CA THR A 323 -10.92 -17.78 7.17
C THR A 323 -10.53 -19.22 6.78
N LEU A 324 -9.95 -19.43 5.60
CA LEU A 324 -9.50 -20.75 5.18
C LEU A 324 -8.30 -21.20 5.99
N LEU A 325 -7.30 -20.36 6.19
CA LEU A 325 -6.12 -20.69 7.00
C LEU A 325 -6.52 -20.97 8.46
N GLU A 326 -7.44 -20.19 9.04
CA GLU A 326 -8.02 -20.45 10.36
C GLU A 326 -8.63 -21.86 10.41
N ALA A 327 -9.48 -22.22 9.44
CA ALA A 327 -10.15 -23.51 9.41
C ALA A 327 -9.17 -24.70 9.21
N LEU A 328 -8.18 -24.56 8.32
CA LEU A 328 -7.16 -25.57 8.08
C LEU A 328 -6.29 -25.81 9.33
N LEU A 329 -5.88 -24.73 10.01
CA LEU A 329 -5.09 -24.82 11.23
C LEU A 329 -5.91 -25.36 12.39
N ALA A 330 -7.18 -24.96 12.52
CA ALA A 330 -8.10 -25.51 13.51
C ALA A 330 -8.32 -27.02 13.33
N ALA A 331 -8.36 -27.53 12.10
CA ALA A 331 -8.42 -28.98 11.82
C ALA A 331 -7.20 -29.74 12.38
N ARG A 332 -6.07 -29.04 12.59
CA ARG A 332 -4.83 -29.58 13.19
C ARG A 332 -4.66 -29.20 14.67
N GLY A 333 -5.72 -28.66 15.31
CA GLY A 333 -5.70 -28.27 16.72
C GLY A 333 -4.87 -27.02 17.01
N ILE A 334 -4.64 -26.16 16.03
CA ILE A 334 -3.89 -24.91 16.16
C ILE A 334 -4.89 -23.75 16.14
N LYS A 335 -4.92 -22.97 17.24
CA LYS A 335 -5.79 -21.80 17.35
C LYS A 335 -5.24 -20.63 16.52
N VAL A 336 -6.15 -19.96 15.80
CA VAL A 336 -5.92 -18.73 15.04
C VAL A 336 -6.98 -17.72 15.45
N ASP A 337 -6.62 -16.46 15.56
CA ASP A 337 -7.53 -15.34 15.72
C ASP A 337 -7.41 -14.46 14.45
N PRO A 338 -8.49 -14.19 13.70
CA PRO A 338 -8.44 -13.27 12.56
C PRO A 338 -8.14 -11.84 13.03
N VAL A 339 -7.49 -11.04 12.17
CA VAL A 339 -6.99 -9.71 12.50
C VAL A 339 -7.43 -8.72 11.44
N LEU A 340 -8.06 -7.64 11.87
CA LEU A 340 -8.39 -6.50 11.02
C LEU A 340 -7.21 -5.52 11.00
N ILE A 341 -6.74 -5.18 9.81
CA ILE A 341 -5.57 -4.34 9.59
C ILE A 341 -5.81 -3.37 8.43
N ASN A 342 -5.14 -2.24 8.44
CA ASN A 342 -5.07 -1.33 7.29
C ASN A 342 -3.78 -1.62 6.50
N TRP A 343 -3.92 -2.32 5.38
CA TRP A 343 -2.82 -2.58 4.46
C TRP A 343 -2.61 -1.37 3.55
N SER A 344 -1.69 -0.49 3.91
CA SER A 344 -1.38 0.74 3.19
C SER A 344 -0.13 1.39 3.76
N ASN A 345 0.16 2.63 3.37
CA ASN A 345 1.15 3.49 4.01
C ASN A 345 0.55 4.34 5.15
N GLY A 346 -0.70 4.07 5.59
CA GLY A 346 -1.33 4.68 6.77
C GLY A 346 -1.00 3.92 8.05
N PHE A 347 -0.69 4.60 9.14
CA PHE A 347 -0.24 4.01 10.42
C PHE A 347 -1.14 4.40 11.60
N ALA A 348 -1.88 5.47 11.49
CA ALA A 348 -2.81 5.90 12.52
C ALA A 348 -4.15 5.14 12.40
N LEU A 349 -4.74 4.78 13.54
CA LEU A 349 -6.16 4.50 13.58
C LEU A 349 -6.94 5.83 13.57
N ALA A 350 -8.15 5.79 13.05
CA ALA A 350 -9.09 6.88 13.16
C ALA A 350 -9.32 7.29 14.63
N PRO A 351 -9.72 8.53 14.90
CA PRO A 351 -10.02 9.00 16.27
C PRO A 351 -11.08 8.19 17.00
N LEU A 352 -12.07 7.65 16.26
CA LEU A 352 -13.11 6.78 16.79
C LEU A 352 -13.01 5.36 16.23
N PRO A 353 -13.50 4.35 16.99
CA PRO A 353 -13.62 2.99 16.45
C PRO A 353 -14.63 2.95 15.32
N GLY A 354 -14.22 2.32 14.21
CA GLY A 354 -15.00 2.27 13.00
C GLY A 354 -14.55 1.16 12.04
N LEU A 355 -14.99 1.27 10.80
CA LEU A 355 -14.75 0.30 9.75
C LEU A 355 -13.60 0.74 8.82
N ASP A 356 -12.48 1.15 9.41
CA ASP A 356 -11.33 1.72 8.68
C ASP A 356 -10.37 0.66 8.13
N PHE A 357 -10.64 -0.62 8.36
CA PHE A 357 -9.76 -1.70 7.95
C PHE A 357 -10.08 -2.14 6.52
N ASN A 358 -9.06 -2.27 5.71
CA ASN A 358 -9.15 -2.68 4.31
C ASN A 358 -8.57 -4.08 4.04
N HIS A 359 -8.03 -4.74 5.08
CA HIS A 359 -7.38 -6.03 4.95
C HIS A 359 -7.61 -6.91 6.19
N ALA A 360 -7.50 -8.23 6.00
CA ALA A 360 -7.60 -9.22 7.07
C ALA A 360 -6.43 -10.20 6.97
N ILE A 361 -5.80 -10.45 8.12
CA ILE A 361 -4.70 -11.39 8.30
C ILE A 361 -4.98 -12.27 9.52
N ASP A 362 -4.04 -13.07 9.95
CA ASP A 362 -4.18 -14.03 11.06
C ASP A 362 -3.18 -13.78 12.18
N TYR A 363 -3.58 -14.05 13.42
CA TYR A 363 -2.70 -14.10 14.58
C TYR A 363 -2.72 -15.47 15.23
N LEU A 364 -1.55 -16.04 15.45
CA LEU A 364 -1.38 -17.33 16.12
C LEU A 364 -0.95 -17.11 17.58
N PRO A 365 -1.87 -17.17 18.55
CA PRO A 365 -1.57 -16.84 19.95
C PRO A 365 -0.46 -17.69 20.56
N LYS A 366 -0.40 -18.99 20.22
CA LYS A 366 0.61 -19.93 20.72
C LYS A 366 2.04 -19.55 20.32
N TYR A 367 2.20 -18.91 19.16
CA TYR A 367 3.52 -18.58 18.58
C TYR A 367 3.82 -17.09 18.66
N HIS A 368 2.86 -16.26 19.06
CA HIS A 368 2.96 -14.79 19.03
C HIS A 368 3.33 -14.23 17.65
N VAL A 369 2.77 -14.83 16.59
CA VAL A 369 3.12 -14.52 15.19
C VAL A 369 1.88 -14.10 14.43
N PHE A 370 2.03 -13.09 13.57
CA PHE A 370 1.06 -12.74 12.54
C PHE A 370 1.39 -13.44 11.23
N LEU A 371 0.37 -13.82 10.46
CA LEU A 371 0.47 -14.46 9.16
C LEU A 371 -0.47 -13.76 8.17
N ASP A 372 0.00 -13.53 6.95
CA ASP A 372 -0.84 -13.17 5.81
C ASP A 372 -0.64 -14.17 4.68
N ALA A 373 -1.65 -14.98 4.39
CA ALA A 373 -1.61 -15.97 3.32
C ALA A 373 -2.00 -15.42 1.95
N THR A 374 -2.35 -14.13 1.85
CA THR A 374 -2.69 -13.48 0.57
C THR A 374 -1.47 -13.18 -0.28
N GLY A 375 -0.30 -13.07 0.35
CA GLY A 375 0.98 -12.82 -0.32
C GLY A 375 1.62 -14.11 -0.83
N GLU A 376 1.58 -14.33 -2.15
CA GLU A 376 2.04 -15.57 -2.79
C GLU A 376 3.52 -15.90 -2.52
N PHE A 377 4.36 -14.88 -2.21
CA PHE A 377 5.81 -15.06 -2.09
C PHE A 377 6.36 -14.69 -0.71
N GLU A 378 5.51 -14.59 0.29
CA GLU A 378 5.92 -14.17 1.64
C GLU A 378 6.43 -15.35 2.48
N THR A 379 7.43 -15.07 3.30
CA THR A 379 7.93 -16.05 4.26
C THR A 379 6.95 -16.20 5.42
N PRO A 380 6.52 -17.41 5.79
CA PRO A 380 5.62 -17.60 6.92
C PRO A 380 6.13 -16.94 8.21
N GLY A 381 5.32 -16.09 8.81
CA GLY A 381 5.67 -15.32 10.01
C GLY A 381 6.38 -14.00 9.74
N GLN A 382 6.56 -13.62 8.50
CA GLN A 382 7.01 -12.28 8.11
C GLN A 382 5.86 -11.55 7.42
N LEU A 383 5.60 -10.34 7.86
CA LEU A 383 4.54 -9.52 7.30
C LEU A 383 5.04 -8.69 6.12
N ALA A 384 4.14 -8.47 5.18
CA ALA A 384 4.31 -7.47 4.13
C ALA A 384 4.60 -6.09 4.74
N ILE A 385 5.16 -5.24 3.93
CA ILE A 385 5.58 -3.92 4.34
C ILE A 385 4.41 -3.04 4.80
N GLY A 386 3.29 -3.11 4.07
CA GLY A 386 2.06 -2.38 4.38
C GLY A 386 1.35 -2.82 5.65
N GLU A 387 1.84 -3.87 6.31
CA GLU A 387 1.28 -4.47 7.52
C GLU A 387 2.15 -4.26 8.76
N ARG A 388 3.37 -3.74 8.58
CA ARG A 388 4.33 -3.58 9.67
C ARG A 388 4.07 -2.31 10.46
N ASP A 389 4.30 -2.40 11.79
CA ASP A 389 4.17 -1.29 12.73
C ASP A 389 2.76 -0.69 12.79
N LYS A 390 1.73 -1.50 12.52
CA LYS A 390 0.31 -1.12 12.49
C LYS A 390 -0.40 -1.41 13.79
N ARG A 391 -1.31 -0.52 14.17
CA ARG A 391 -2.32 -0.85 15.18
C ARG A 391 -3.41 -1.67 14.51
N VAL A 392 -3.76 -2.82 15.11
CA VAL A 392 -4.67 -3.81 14.54
C VAL A 392 -5.69 -4.26 15.58
N VAL A 393 -6.83 -4.75 15.12
CA VAL A 393 -7.83 -5.41 15.98
C VAL A 393 -7.73 -6.92 15.79
N VAL A 394 -7.25 -7.62 16.81
CA VAL A 394 -7.33 -9.09 16.86
C VAL A 394 -8.73 -9.47 17.28
N ALA A 395 -9.48 -10.05 16.37
CA ALA A 395 -10.87 -10.45 16.56
C ALA A 395 -10.95 -11.87 17.14
N SER A 396 -11.66 -12.02 18.24
CA SER A 396 -11.79 -13.30 18.95
C SER A 396 -12.98 -13.25 19.92
N ASP A 397 -13.20 -14.29 20.73
CA ASP A 397 -14.17 -14.22 21.84
C ASP A 397 -13.81 -13.12 22.88
N HIS A 398 -12.61 -12.55 22.81
CA HIS A 398 -12.10 -11.43 23.61
C HIS A 398 -11.22 -10.56 22.71
N SER A 399 -11.86 -9.79 21.82
CA SER A 399 -11.18 -8.94 20.88
C SER A 399 -10.34 -7.86 21.57
N ARG A 400 -9.21 -7.48 20.93
CA ARG A 400 -8.27 -6.53 21.52
C ARG A 400 -7.45 -5.80 20.48
N LEU A 401 -7.00 -4.60 20.83
CA LEU A 401 -5.98 -3.92 20.07
C LEU A 401 -4.61 -4.56 20.30
N MET A 402 -3.88 -4.72 19.20
CA MET A 402 -2.45 -5.09 19.22
C MET A 402 -1.67 -4.19 18.26
N ARG A 403 -0.37 -4.42 18.20
CA ARG A 403 0.51 -3.79 17.21
C ARG A 403 1.30 -4.88 16.50
N THR A 404 1.35 -4.82 15.18
CA THR A 404 2.19 -5.73 14.38
C THR A 404 3.68 -5.39 14.55
N PRO A 405 4.59 -6.35 14.33
CA PRO A 405 6.02 -6.10 14.40
C PRO A 405 6.45 -4.93 13.51
N GLY A 406 7.38 -4.12 14.00
CA GLY A 406 7.95 -2.99 13.28
C GLY A 406 9.08 -3.39 12.31
N ALA A 407 10.06 -2.49 12.18
CA ALA A 407 11.29 -2.81 11.47
C ALA A 407 12.06 -3.89 12.21
N GLU A 408 12.42 -4.93 11.51
CA GLU A 408 13.27 -6.01 12.00
C GLU A 408 14.40 -6.19 10.98
N PRO A 409 15.44 -5.33 11.00
CA PRO A 409 16.48 -5.33 9.97
C PRO A 409 17.12 -6.69 9.74
N VAL A 410 17.30 -7.49 10.80
CA VAL A 410 17.83 -8.85 10.70
C VAL A 410 16.93 -9.79 9.88
N HIS A 411 15.64 -9.53 9.84
CA HIS A 411 14.63 -10.28 9.08
C HIS A 411 14.21 -9.59 7.78
N ASN A 412 14.68 -8.35 7.55
CA ASN A 412 14.39 -7.57 6.33
C ASN A 412 15.69 -6.96 5.81
N ASN A 413 16.43 -7.73 5.01
CA ASN A 413 17.77 -7.35 4.58
C ASN A 413 18.13 -7.81 3.16
N LEU A 414 19.07 -7.07 2.58
CA LEU A 414 19.75 -7.37 1.33
C LEU A 414 21.27 -7.44 1.59
N HIS A 415 21.86 -8.61 1.37
CA HIS A 415 23.30 -8.77 1.31
C HIS A 415 23.73 -8.95 -0.15
N TYR A 416 24.60 -8.07 -0.62
CA TYR A 416 25.10 -8.04 -1.98
C TYR A 416 26.63 -8.11 -1.99
N ALA A 417 27.18 -9.06 -2.72
CA ALA A 417 28.64 -9.20 -2.88
C ALA A 417 28.98 -9.28 -4.37
N ALA A 418 29.84 -8.37 -4.86
CA ALA A 418 30.22 -8.28 -6.26
C ALA A 418 31.75 -8.36 -6.46
N SER A 419 32.13 -9.01 -7.57
CA SER A 419 33.48 -8.94 -8.14
C SER A 419 33.39 -8.24 -9.49
N LEU A 420 34.16 -7.17 -9.65
CA LEU A 420 34.16 -6.27 -10.80
C LEU A 420 35.57 -6.25 -11.40
N ALA A 421 35.67 -6.21 -12.72
CA ALA A 421 36.95 -6.04 -13.40
C ALA A 421 36.78 -4.98 -14.53
N LEU A 422 37.62 -3.95 -14.49
CA LEU A 422 37.69 -2.93 -15.51
C LEU A 422 38.83 -3.27 -16.49
N ALA A 423 38.45 -3.44 -17.76
CA ALA A 423 39.43 -3.73 -18.80
C ALA A 423 40.14 -2.46 -19.30
N PRO A 424 41.31 -2.59 -19.98
CA PRO A 424 42.04 -1.44 -20.53
C PRO A 424 41.29 -0.61 -21.55
N ASP A 425 40.24 -1.15 -22.16
CA ASP A 425 39.34 -0.44 -23.10
C ASP A 425 38.18 0.27 -22.40
N GLY A 426 38.10 0.21 -21.07
CA GLY A 426 37.04 0.79 -20.27
C GLY A 426 35.79 -0.08 -20.10
N THR A 427 35.81 -1.30 -20.62
CA THR A 427 34.72 -2.27 -20.40
C THR A 427 34.75 -2.79 -18.98
N LEU A 428 33.59 -2.75 -18.29
CA LEU A 428 33.40 -3.33 -16.97
C LEU A 428 32.72 -4.70 -17.09
N THR A 429 33.34 -5.72 -16.52
CA THR A 429 32.69 -7.03 -16.29
C THR A 429 32.39 -7.20 -14.81
N GLY A 430 31.23 -7.76 -14.50
CA GLY A 430 30.81 -7.97 -13.13
C GLY A 430 30.15 -9.33 -12.91
N SER A 431 30.33 -9.83 -11.69
CA SER A 431 29.55 -10.94 -11.15
C SER A 431 29.12 -10.59 -9.73
N ALA A 432 27.90 -10.97 -9.36
CA ALA A 432 27.38 -10.71 -8.03
C ALA A 432 26.59 -11.90 -7.47
N ARG A 433 26.53 -11.95 -6.14
CA ARG A 433 25.64 -12.83 -5.39
C ARG A 433 24.80 -11.97 -4.44
N MET A 434 23.51 -12.22 -4.43
CA MET A 434 22.55 -11.58 -3.56
C MET A 434 21.89 -12.59 -2.65
N VAL A 435 21.68 -12.22 -1.40
CA VAL A 435 20.90 -12.98 -0.42
C VAL A 435 19.91 -12.00 0.20
N THR A 436 18.62 -12.28 0.05
CA THR A 436 17.56 -11.39 0.51
C THR A 436 16.64 -12.08 1.50
N ARG A 437 16.10 -11.32 2.45
CA ARG A 437 15.11 -11.72 3.44
C ARG A 437 14.01 -10.66 3.55
N GLY A 438 12.85 -11.07 4.06
CA GLY A 438 11.70 -10.19 4.27
C GLY A 438 11.19 -9.60 2.97
N TRP A 439 10.90 -8.31 2.97
CA TRP A 439 10.43 -7.57 1.80
C TRP A 439 11.34 -7.70 0.57
N TRP A 440 12.66 -7.68 0.78
CA TRP A 440 13.62 -7.88 -0.30
C TRP A 440 13.48 -9.26 -0.96
N ALA A 441 13.23 -10.30 -0.15
CA ALA A 441 13.01 -11.65 -0.66
C ALA A 441 11.68 -11.75 -1.39
N TRP A 442 10.61 -11.25 -0.81
CA TRP A 442 9.28 -11.22 -1.41
C TRP A 442 9.30 -10.57 -2.80
N PHE A 443 9.86 -9.35 -2.89
CA PHE A 443 9.94 -8.60 -4.15
C PHE A 443 10.74 -9.33 -5.21
N ASN A 444 11.91 -9.89 -4.85
CA ASN A 444 12.74 -10.63 -5.79
C ASN A 444 12.07 -11.92 -6.24
N ARG A 445 11.42 -12.67 -5.35
CA ARG A 445 10.66 -13.87 -5.70
C ARG A 445 9.55 -13.56 -6.69
N MET A 446 8.73 -12.55 -6.40
CA MET A 446 7.65 -12.09 -7.28
C MET A 446 8.17 -11.81 -8.70
N ILE A 447 9.24 -11.02 -8.82
CA ILE A 447 9.82 -10.70 -10.13
C ILE A 447 10.29 -11.95 -10.86
N PHE A 448 11.02 -12.85 -10.20
CA PHE A 448 11.57 -14.04 -10.85
C PHE A 448 10.53 -15.17 -11.06
N ALA A 449 9.40 -15.12 -10.40
CA ALA A 449 8.26 -15.99 -10.70
C ALA A 449 7.48 -15.51 -11.94
N GLU A 450 7.32 -14.19 -12.11
CA GLU A 450 6.57 -13.61 -13.22
C GLU A 450 7.39 -13.47 -14.51
N VAL A 451 8.69 -13.17 -14.40
CA VAL A 451 9.58 -13.00 -15.54
C VAL A 451 10.09 -14.37 -16.02
N PRO A 452 9.75 -14.82 -17.23
CA PRO A 452 10.24 -16.10 -17.73
C PRO A 452 11.76 -16.07 -17.93
N PRO A 453 12.47 -17.21 -17.75
CA PRO A 453 13.94 -17.29 -17.87
C PRO A 453 14.50 -16.72 -19.17
N ALA A 454 13.79 -16.89 -20.30
CA ALA A 454 14.16 -16.31 -21.59
C ALA A 454 14.18 -14.77 -21.61
N ALA A 455 13.57 -14.11 -20.61
CA ALA A 455 13.52 -12.66 -20.50
C ALA A 455 14.56 -12.08 -19.51
N TYR A 456 15.31 -12.90 -18.79
CA TYR A 456 16.30 -12.42 -17.80
C TYR A 456 17.38 -11.53 -18.42
N GLY A 457 17.77 -11.76 -19.67
CA GLY A 457 18.69 -10.89 -20.40
C GLY A 457 18.08 -9.49 -20.63
N ARG A 458 16.80 -9.39 -20.97
CA ARG A 458 16.11 -8.08 -21.13
C ARG A 458 15.98 -7.34 -19.80
N LEU A 459 15.63 -8.05 -18.73
CA LEU A 459 15.58 -7.48 -17.38
C LEU A 459 16.94 -6.93 -16.98
N MET A 460 18.02 -7.68 -17.23
CA MET A 460 19.40 -7.22 -16.97
C MET A 460 19.72 -5.95 -17.75
N ASN A 461 19.42 -5.90 -19.05
CA ASN A 461 19.68 -4.75 -19.89
C ASN A 461 18.93 -3.49 -19.42
N GLN A 462 17.69 -3.66 -18.95
CA GLN A 462 16.90 -2.55 -18.37
C GLN A 462 17.55 -2.00 -17.09
N LEU A 463 18.01 -2.88 -16.19
CA LEU A 463 18.68 -2.46 -14.95
C LEU A 463 20.03 -1.78 -15.22
N LEU A 464 20.76 -2.23 -16.24
CA LEU A 464 22.05 -1.63 -16.61
C LEU A 464 21.91 -0.33 -17.41
N ALA A 465 20.75 -0.03 -17.96
CA ALA A 465 20.51 1.17 -18.77
C ALA A 465 20.82 2.47 -17.99
N THR A 466 20.56 2.50 -16.69
CA THR A 466 20.89 3.64 -15.81
C THR A 466 22.38 3.78 -15.51
N SER A 467 23.18 2.72 -15.76
CA SER A 467 24.62 2.67 -15.49
C SER A 467 25.47 2.68 -16.77
N GLY A 468 24.95 3.22 -17.87
CA GLY A 468 25.67 3.31 -19.14
C GLY A 468 25.34 2.19 -20.14
N GLY A 469 24.38 1.33 -19.82
CA GLY A 469 23.96 0.19 -20.65
C GLY A 469 24.79 -1.07 -20.37
N GLY A 470 24.48 -2.15 -21.07
CA GLY A 470 25.16 -3.42 -20.88
C GLY A 470 24.29 -4.63 -21.18
N SER A 471 24.85 -5.81 -21.01
CA SER A 471 24.18 -7.09 -21.17
C SER A 471 24.62 -8.09 -20.11
N GLY A 472 23.78 -9.09 -19.86
CA GLY A 472 24.08 -10.12 -18.88
C GLY A 472 22.88 -11.00 -18.58
N SER A 473 22.93 -11.72 -17.48
CA SER A 473 21.86 -12.62 -17.05
C SER A 473 21.80 -12.81 -15.54
N PHE A 474 20.64 -13.26 -15.06
CA PHE A 474 20.42 -13.70 -13.70
C PHE A 474 20.34 -15.23 -13.60
N GLN A 475 20.72 -15.75 -12.45
CA GLN A 475 20.51 -17.12 -12.02
C GLN A 475 19.82 -17.07 -10.64
N PRO A 476 18.48 -16.93 -10.60
CA PRO A 476 17.73 -16.93 -9.35
C PRO A 476 17.58 -18.34 -8.79
N GLY A 477 17.39 -18.45 -7.49
CA GLY A 477 16.86 -19.64 -6.84
C GLY A 477 15.39 -19.87 -7.16
N ASP A 478 14.81 -20.94 -6.60
CA ASP A 478 13.38 -21.23 -6.73
C ASP A 478 12.57 -20.23 -5.91
N PRO A 479 11.70 -19.39 -6.54
CA PRO A 479 10.89 -18.40 -5.84
C PRO A 479 9.82 -19.00 -4.91
N MET A 480 9.46 -20.28 -5.11
CA MET A 480 8.42 -20.95 -4.32
C MET A 480 8.94 -21.56 -3.01
N ILE A 481 10.25 -21.56 -2.77
CA ILE A 481 10.83 -21.98 -1.48
C ILE A 481 10.76 -20.79 -0.50
N LEU A 482 9.67 -20.70 0.27
CA LEU A 482 9.36 -19.52 1.07
C LEU A 482 10.09 -19.48 2.43
N ASP A 483 10.52 -20.61 2.96
CA ASP A 483 11.09 -20.71 4.33
C ASP A 483 12.62 -20.52 4.39
N GLN A 484 13.23 -20.11 3.30
CA GLN A 484 14.67 -19.82 3.18
C GLN A 484 14.93 -18.43 2.61
N PRO A 485 16.09 -17.83 2.87
CA PRO A 485 16.48 -16.59 2.18
C PRO A 485 16.51 -16.80 0.67
N PHE A 486 15.99 -15.85 -0.09
CA PHE A 486 16.05 -15.93 -1.54
C PHE A 486 17.45 -15.56 -2.03
N ARG A 487 17.99 -16.35 -2.94
CA ARG A 487 19.34 -16.20 -3.46
C ARG A 487 19.30 -15.97 -4.96
N THR A 488 20.10 -15.01 -5.43
CA THR A 488 20.25 -14.72 -6.86
C THR A 488 21.71 -14.49 -7.18
N ALA A 489 22.18 -15.04 -8.28
CA ALA A 489 23.46 -14.68 -8.87
C ALA A 489 23.25 -13.89 -10.17
N ALA A 490 24.19 -12.99 -10.47
CA ALA A 490 24.17 -12.18 -11.68
C ALA A 490 25.55 -12.13 -12.32
N ARG A 491 25.58 -12.03 -13.67
CA ARG A 491 26.79 -11.73 -14.44
C ARG A 491 26.46 -10.74 -15.53
N TRP A 492 27.32 -9.74 -15.73
CA TRP A 492 27.05 -8.70 -16.73
C TRP A 492 28.32 -8.11 -17.29
N THR A 493 28.18 -7.39 -18.40
CA THR A 493 29.20 -6.59 -19.05
C THR A 493 28.62 -5.24 -19.43
N THR A 494 29.34 -4.16 -19.12
CA THR A 494 29.00 -2.78 -19.47
C THR A 494 30.13 -2.22 -20.32
N PRO A 495 29.98 -2.12 -21.65
CA PRO A 495 30.98 -1.50 -22.53
C PRO A 495 31.16 -0.02 -22.20
N ALA A 496 32.38 0.49 -22.38
CA ALA A 496 32.71 1.91 -22.19
C ALA A 496 32.23 2.50 -20.84
N TYR A 497 32.27 1.68 -19.78
CA TYR A 497 31.86 2.09 -18.42
C TYR A 497 32.74 3.23 -17.88
N ALA A 498 34.02 3.21 -18.19
CA ALA A 498 34.96 4.26 -17.86
C ALA A 498 35.86 4.56 -19.06
N VAL A 499 36.47 5.74 -19.05
CA VAL A 499 37.44 6.15 -20.08
C VAL A 499 38.85 6.09 -19.49
N PRO A 500 39.62 5.02 -19.74
CA PRO A 500 40.98 4.92 -19.28
C PRO A 500 41.91 5.95 -19.97
N GLY A 501 42.71 6.68 -19.19
CA GLY A 501 43.61 7.72 -19.67
C GLY A 501 44.72 7.96 -18.66
N LYS A 502 45.36 9.13 -18.68
CA LYS A 502 46.31 9.53 -17.62
C LYS A 502 45.64 9.56 -16.26
N THR A 503 44.36 9.94 -16.24
CA THR A 503 43.48 9.88 -15.07
C THR A 503 42.32 8.97 -15.41
N LEU A 504 41.96 8.09 -14.48
CA LEU A 504 40.80 7.21 -14.55
C LEU A 504 39.86 7.58 -13.42
N SER A 505 38.62 7.93 -13.75
CA SER A 505 37.56 8.22 -12.78
C SER A 505 36.50 7.12 -12.88
N VAL A 506 36.16 6.51 -11.76
CA VAL A 506 35.18 5.40 -11.68
C VAL A 506 34.23 5.64 -10.53
N VAL A 507 32.94 5.66 -10.79
CA VAL A 507 31.92 5.49 -9.74
C VAL A 507 31.67 4.00 -9.58
N LEU A 508 31.73 3.48 -8.35
CA LEU A 508 31.43 2.05 -8.14
C LEU A 508 29.96 1.78 -8.50
N PRO A 509 29.69 0.86 -9.41
CA PRO A 509 28.31 0.58 -9.77
C PRO A 509 27.58 -0.08 -8.60
N ALA A 510 26.36 0.35 -8.34
CA ALA A 510 25.49 -0.33 -7.38
C ALA A 510 25.22 -1.79 -7.82
N GLY A 511 25.39 -2.09 -9.11
CA GLY A 511 25.19 -3.41 -9.70
C GLY A 511 23.71 -3.65 -10.09
N PRO A 512 23.44 -4.72 -10.84
CA PRO A 512 22.10 -5.08 -11.25
C PRO A 512 21.38 -5.81 -10.12
N TYR A 513 20.84 -5.09 -9.15
CA TYR A 513 19.95 -5.65 -8.15
C TYR A 513 18.55 -5.04 -8.27
N LEU A 514 17.54 -5.85 -7.96
CA LEU A 514 16.15 -5.44 -8.04
C LEU A 514 15.80 -4.67 -6.78
N VAL A 515 15.32 -3.45 -6.98
CA VAL A 515 14.85 -2.56 -5.91
C VAL A 515 13.36 -2.36 -6.07
N PRO A 516 12.57 -2.54 -5.02
CA PRO A 516 11.17 -2.13 -5.05
C PRO A 516 11.06 -0.67 -5.45
N SER A 517 10.11 -0.35 -6.35
CA SER A 517 9.85 1.03 -6.74
C SER A 517 9.45 1.84 -5.52
N MET A 518 10.31 2.75 -5.10
CA MET A 518 10.04 3.72 -4.05
C MET A 518 9.90 5.10 -4.68
N ALA A 519 8.96 5.89 -4.21
CA ALA A 519 8.71 7.23 -4.75
C ALA A 519 8.44 7.28 -6.28
N GLY A 520 7.88 6.21 -6.87
CA GLY A 520 7.52 6.16 -8.29
C GLY A 520 8.69 5.95 -9.26
N THR A 521 9.87 5.54 -8.77
CA THR A 521 11.05 5.25 -9.57
C THR A 521 11.68 3.92 -9.21
N SER A 522 12.19 3.20 -10.21
CA SER A 522 13.02 2.00 -10.04
C SER A 522 14.51 2.31 -9.87
N ASP A 523 14.89 3.59 -9.95
CA ASP A 523 16.26 4.04 -9.65
C ASP A 523 16.41 4.28 -8.14
N PRO A 524 17.20 3.46 -7.42
CA PRO A 524 17.37 3.58 -5.98
C PRO A 524 17.98 4.93 -5.56
N VAL A 525 18.85 5.48 -6.39
CA VAL A 525 19.49 6.77 -6.15
C VAL A 525 18.50 7.92 -6.27
N ALA A 526 17.62 7.88 -7.28
CA ALA A 526 16.54 8.85 -7.43
C ALA A 526 15.49 8.72 -6.31
N ALA A 527 15.17 7.50 -5.88
CA ALA A 527 14.27 7.24 -4.75
C ALA A 527 14.82 7.83 -3.45
N LEU A 528 16.09 7.59 -3.12
CA LEU A 528 16.73 8.19 -1.95
C LEU A 528 16.77 9.72 -2.04
N ALA A 529 17.10 10.27 -3.21
CA ALA A 529 17.13 11.71 -3.43
C ALA A 529 15.75 12.36 -3.18
N ALA A 530 14.65 11.71 -3.57
CA ALA A 530 13.30 12.19 -3.32
C ALA A 530 12.96 12.21 -1.81
N VAL A 531 13.40 11.20 -1.05
CA VAL A 531 13.20 11.14 0.41
C VAL A 531 13.96 12.27 1.11
N VAL A 532 15.23 12.51 0.75
CA VAL A 532 16.10 13.48 1.43
C VAL A 532 15.99 14.92 0.90
N GLY A 533 15.26 15.13 -0.22
CA GLY A 533 15.14 16.44 -0.87
C GLY A 533 14.67 17.56 0.07
N PRO A 534 13.53 17.43 0.76
CA PRO A 534 13.08 18.42 1.72
C PRO A 534 14.03 18.55 2.91
N ALA A 535 14.27 19.77 3.38
CA ALA A 535 15.08 20.00 4.57
C ALA A 535 14.35 19.61 5.87
N MET A 536 13.02 19.73 5.86
CA MET A 536 12.12 19.40 6.97
C MET A 536 10.87 18.71 6.46
N ARG A 537 10.21 17.95 7.31
CA ARG A 537 8.92 17.30 7.05
C ARG A 537 7.88 17.80 8.05
N ARG A 538 6.63 17.86 7.62
CA ARG A 538 5.49 18.24 8.48
C ARG A 538 4.75 17.01 9.01
N HIS A 539 4.82 15.90 8.26
CA HIS A 539 4.12 14.66 8.55
C HIS A 539 5.12 13.52 8.65
N ASP A 540 4.71 12.45 9.25
CA ASP A 540 5.49 11.23 9.35
C ASP A 540 5.84 10.69 7.96
N ILE A 541 6.99 10.03 7.86
CA ILE A 541 7.44 9.36 6.64
C ILE A 541 7.72 7.90 6.93
N SER A 542 7.47 7.05 5.95
CA SER A 542 7.79 5.63 6.03
C SER A 542 8.97 5.28 5.15
N THR A 543 9.76 4.32 5.61
CA THR A 543 10.83 3.70 4.83
C THR A 543 10.85 2.20 5.09
N TYR A 544 11.31 1.46 4.11
CA TYR A 544 11.20 0.01 4.11
C TYR A 544 12.53 -0.70 3.88
N LEU A 545 13.62 0.05 3.85
CA LEU A 545 14.93 -0.47 3.47
C LEU A 545 15.47 -1.53 4.44
N GLY A 546 15.14 -1.44 5.74
CA GLY A 546 15.62 -2.38 6.74
C GLY A 546 17.15 -2.34 6.82
N GLU A 547 17.83 -3.38 6.31
CA GLU A 547 19.29 -3.43 6.27
C GLU A 547 19.78 -3.74 4.85
N ILE A 548 20.76 -2.98 4.39
CA ILE A 548 21.50 -3.21 3.14
C ILE A 548 22.98 -3.35 3.50
N ASP A 549 23.57 -4.50 3.23
CA ASP A 549 25.02 -4.76 3.32
C ASP A 549 25.54 -5.03 1.92
N TRP A 550 26.39 -4.14 1.43
CA TRP A 550 26.92 -4.20 0.09
C TRP A 550 28.45 -4.23 0.14
N GLN A 551 29.04 -5.18 -0.58
CA GLN A 551 30.47 -5.36 -0.71
C GLN A 551 30.87 -5.51 -2.16
N SER A 552 31.92 -4.83 -2.59
CA SER A 552 32.47 -5.04 -3.93
C SER A 552 34.00 -5.03 -3.92
N THR A 553 34.54 -5.81 -4.84
CA THR A 553 35.98 -5.76 -5.17
C THR A 553 36.08 -5.38 -6.64
N LEU A 554 36.75 -4.26 -6.94
CA LEU A 554 37.03 -3.80 -8.30
C LEU A 554 38.53 -4.05 -8.61
N THR A 555 38.77 -4.81 -9.67
CA THR A 555 40.12 -4.94 -10.25
C THR A 555 40.27 -3.88 -11.35
N LEU A 556 41.32 -3.07 -11.23
CA LEU A 556 41.70 -2.05 -12.20
C LEU A 556 42.61 -2.62 -13.30
N PRO A 557 42.68 -1.97 -14.47
CA PRO A 557 43.74 -2.28 -15.44
C PRO A 557 45.12 -2.04 -14.82
N ALA A 558 46.11 -2.84 -15.21
CA ALA A 558 47.48 -2.66 -14.73
C ALA A 558 48.02 -1.24 -14.99
N GLY A 559 48.87 -0.74 -14.07
CA GLY A 559 49.50 0.57 -14.19
C GLY A 559 48.69 1.75 -13.69
N TYR A 560 47.70 1.54 -12.82
CA TYR A 560 46.96 2.60 -12.12
C TYR A 560 47.23 2.57 -10.62
N ALA A 561 47.41 3.75 -10.01
CA ALA A 561 47.46 3.93 -8.55
C ALA A 561 46.36 4.91 -8.10
N SER A 562 45.88 4.76 -6.88
CA SER A 562 44.86 5.63 -6.33
C SER A 562 45.37 7.06 -6.12
N SER A 563 44.62 8.05 -6.60
CA SER A 563 44.85 9.48 -6.34
C SER A 563 43.82 10.05 -5.35
N TYR A 564 42.61 9.52 -5.39
CA TYR A 564 41.54 9.91 -4.48
C TYR A 564 40.61 8.72 -4.20
N LEU A 565 40.42 8.45 -2.94
CA LEU A 565 39.39 7.57 -2.41
C LEU A 565 38.56 8.39 -1.43
N PRO A 566 37.21 8.25 -1.45
CA PRO A 566 36.34 8.88 -0.44
C PRO A 566 36.76 8.47 0.98
N PRO A 567 36.64 9.37 1.96
CA PRO A 567 36.93 9.03 3.35
C PRO A 567 35.91 8.03 3.90
N ASP A 568 36.36 7.25 4.88
CA ASP A 568 35.48 6.36 5.63
C ASP A 568 34.39 7.16 6.35
N VAL A 569 33.20 6.57 6.46
CA VAL A 569 32.05 7.13 7.17
C VAL A 569 31.55 6.10 8.17
N ASP A 570 31.35 6.54 9.41
CA ASP A 570 30.72 5.74 10.47
C ASP A 570 29.74 6.63 11.24
N LEU A 571 28.45 6.46 10.96
CA LEU A 571 27.36 7.24 11.54
C LEU A 571 26.43 6.31 12.30
N HIS A 572 26.12 6.68 13.52
CA HIS A 572 25.16 5.99 14.38
C HIS A 572 24.28 7.01 15.07
N ASP A 573 22.96 6.79 15.06
CA ASP A 573 22.00 7.53 15.86
C ASP A 573 20.71 6.71 16.08
N ALA A 574 19.68 7.33 16.66
CA ALA A 574 18.42 6.66 16.95
C ALA A 574 17.67 6.21 15.68
N ALA A 575 17.89 6.87 14.53
CA ALA A 575 17.25 6.49 13.27
C ALA A 575 17.86 5.21 12.67
N GLY A 576 19.14 4.94 12.94
CA GLY A 576 19.86 3.80 12.39
C GLY A 576 21.37 4.00 12.35
N SER A 577 22.03 3.34 11.42
CA SER A 577 23.47 3.47 11.19
C SER A 577 23.81 3.43 9.70
N PHE A 578 24.90 4.12 9.35
CA PHE A 578 25.50 4.03 8.02
C PHE A 578 27.02 3.92 8.16
N ARG A 579 27.60 2.89 7.52
CA ARG A 579 29.05 2.68 7.42
C ARG A 579 29.46 2.60 5.97
N TYR A 580 30.56 3.26 5.65
CA TYR A 580 31.21 3.17 4.35
C TYR A 580 32.71 3.13 4.55
N SER A 581 33.39 2.18 3.91
CA SER A 581 34.85 2.10 3.86
C SER A 581 35.30 1.69 2.48
N ILE A 582 36.47 2.20 2.07
CA ILE A 582 37.09 1.88 0.80
C ILE A 582 38.62 1.84 0.93
N GLU A 583 39.20 0.77 0.43
CA GLU A 583 40.65 0.53 0.48
C GLU A 583 41.17 0.11 -0.90
N ALA A 584 42.36 0.58 -1.26
CA ALA A 584 43.05 0.16 -2.48
C ALA A 584 44.33 -0.59 -2.11
N HIS A 585 44.52 -1.77 -2.70
CA HIS A 585 45.69 -2.63 -2.54
C HIS A 585 46.18 -3.05 -3.94
N GLY A 586 47.21 -2.37 -4.42
CA GLY A 586 47.70 -2.57 -5.78
C GLY A 586 46.64 -2.18 -6.82
N ASP A 587 46.30 -3.13 -7.68
CA ASP A 587 45.23 -2.98 -8.70
C ASP A 587 43.82 -3.34 -8.18
N SER A 588 43.71 -3.73 -6.92
CA SER A 588 42.41 -4.11 -6.31
C SER A 588 41.88 -3.00 -5.41
N VAL A 589 40.61 -2.69 -5.55
CA VAL A 589 39.87 -1.76 -4.69
C VAL A 589 38.73 -2.50 -4.02
N GLN A 590 38.71 -2.49 -2.71
CA GLN A 590 37.61 -3.08 -1.91
C GLN A 590 36.74 -1.95 -1.33
N ALA A 591 35.45 -2.06 -1.50
CA ALA A 591 34.49 -1.14 -0.91
C ALA A 591 33.41 -1.92 -0.16
N ARG A 592 33.00 -1.37 0.97
CA ARG A 592 31.89 -1.87 1.78
C ARG A 592 31.01 -0.72 2.19
N TYR A 593 29.71 -0.88 2.09
CA TYR A 593 28.78 -0.02 2.79
C TYR A 593 27.68 -0.84 3.46
N ALA A 594 27.22 -0.36 4.61
CA ALA A 594 26.10 -0.94 5.33
C ALA A 594 25.18 0.18 5.80
N LEU A 595 23.92 0.14 5.36
CA LEU A 595 22.84 1.00 5.84
C LEU A 595 21.89 0.14 6.66
N ARG A 596 21.57 0.59 7.88
CA ARG A 596 20.56 -0.04 8.72
C ARG A 596 19.60 1.02 9.23
N LEU A 597 18.31 0.82 9.02
CA LEU A 597 17.24 1.68 9.50
C LEU A 597 16.46 0.97 10.60
N ASN A 598 16.29 1.64 11.75
CA ASN A 598 15.72 1.02 12.95
C ASN A 598 14.18 1.06 12.98
N HIS A 599 13.54 1.90 12.15
CA HIS A 599 12.09 2.09 12.15
C HIS A 599 11.52 1.97 10.74
N VAL A 600 10.26 1.58 10.66
CA VAL A 600 9.44 1.71 9.45
C VAL A 600 8.93 3.13 9.33
N LEU A 601 8.50 3.72 10.46
CA LEU A 601 7.88 5.03 10.56
C LEU A 601 8.83 6.00 11.28
N TYR A 602 9.03 7.19 10.71
CA TYR A 602 9.85 8.27 11.27
C TYR A 602 9.01 9.53 11.40
N THR A 603 8.95 10.08 12.59
CA THR A 603 8.29 11.37 12.87
C THR A 603 9.10 12.54 12.28
N PRO A 604 8.48 13.73 12.11
CA PRO A 604 9.21 14.94 11.71
C PRO A 604 10.42 15.25 12.59
N ALA A 605 10.35 14.96 13.89
CA ALA A 605 11.47 15.14 14.82
C ALA A 605 12.65 14.17 14.54
N GLN A 606 12.36 12.96 14.10
CA GLN A 606 13.38 11.95 13.77
C GLN A 606 13.94 12.13 12.35
N TYR A 607 13.26 12.91 11.50
CA TYR A 607 13.62 13.06 10.10
C TYR A 607 15.03 13.62 9.88
N ALA A 608 15.49 14.54 10.72
CA ALA A 608 16.84 15.12 10.59
C ALA A 608 17.94 14.05 10.72
N ALA A 609 17.78 13.11 11.66
CA ALA A 609 18.68 11.98 11.86
C ALA A 609 18.61 11.02 10.67
N LEU A 610 17.41 10.60 10.26
CA LEU A 610 17.21 9.77 9.07
C LEU A 610 17.85 10.41 7.82
N ARG A 611 17.56 11.68 7.56
CA ARG A 611 18.08 12.43 6.43
C ARG A 611 19.61 12.44 6.39
N LYS A 612 20.26 12.58 7.55
CA LYS A 612 21.71 12.55 7.66
C LYS A 612 22.30 11.21 7.19
N LEU A 613 21.70 10.08 7.60
CA LEU A 613 22.12 8.73 7.18
C LEU A 613 21.94 8.54 5.68
N LEU A 614 20.74 8.85 5.16
CA LEU A 614 20.43 8.67 3.74
C LEU A 614 21.23 9.61 2.82
N LEU A 615 21.58 10.83 3.27
CA LEU A 615 22.51 11.71 2.55
C LEU A 615 23.93 11.16 2.51
N ALA A 616 24.38 10.52 3.57
CA ALA A 616 25.70 9.88 3.59
C ALA A 616 25.76 8.70 2.62
N ASP A 617 24.71 7.87 2.61
CA ASP A 617 24.54 6.78 1.64
C ASP A 617 24.51 7.31 0.20
N LEU A 618 23.68 8.31 -0.10
CA LEU A 618 23.59 8.92 -1.42
C LEU A 618 24.94 9.49 -1.91
N ARG A 619 25.72 10.09 -1.00
CA ARG A 619 27.07 10.59 -1.32
C ARG A 619 28.03 9.45 -1.63
N ALA A 620 28.04 8.40 -0.82
CA ALA A 620 28.89 7.23 -1.04
C ALA A 620 28.63 6.59 -2.41
N GLN A 621 27.36 6.45 -2.80
CA GLN A 621 26.97 5.89 -4.10
C GLN A 621 27.33 6.76 -5.31
N ARG A 622 27.57 8.06 -5.13
CA ARG A 622 27.81 9.03 -6.23
C ARG A 622 29.25 9.53 -6.30
N THR A 623 30.05 9.32 -5.27
CA THR A 623 31.41 9.85 -5.23
C THR A 623 32.35 9.00 -6.10
N PRO A 624 33.02 9.60 -7.09
CA PRO A 624 33.95 8.87 -7.92
C PRO A 624 35.26 8.55 -7.18
N LEU A 625 35.84 7.42 -7.53
CA LEU A 625 37.22 7.05 -7.22
C LEU A 625 38.08 7.58 -8.33
N VAL A 626 39.27 8.12 -8.00
CA VAL A 626 40.19 8.68 -8.99
C VAL A 626 41.54 7.97 -8.89
N PHE A 627 42.03 7.54 -10.03
CA PHE A 627 43.32 6.86 -10.19
C PHE A 627 44.15 7.62 -11.23
N HIS A 628 45.46 7.55 -11.10
CA HIS A 628 46.40 8.03 -12.08
C HIS A 628 47.24 6.87 -12.65
N ARG A 629 47.61 7.00 -13.89
CA ARG A 629 48.48 6.01 -14.54
C ARG A 629 49.91 6.22 -14.05
N ILE A 630 50.56 5.11 -13.57
CA ILE A 630 51.93 5.08 -13.09
C ILE A 630 52.88 4.94 -14.30
#